data_8a249af11bd4dd40bdba2dd6f486d2d0
#
_entry.id   8a249af11bd4dd40bdba2dd6f486d2d0
#
_cell.length_a   1.000
_cell.length_b   1.000
_cell.length_c   1.000
_cell.angle_alpha   90.00
_cell.angle_beta   90.00
_cell.angle_gamma   90.00
#
_symmetry.space_group_name_H-M   'P 1'
#
loop_
_entity.id
_entity.type
_entity.pdbx_description
1 polymer ?
#
loop_
_entity_poly.entity_id
_entity_poly.type
_entity_poly.pdbx_seq_one_letter_code
_entity_poly.pdbx_strand_id
1 'polypeptide(L)'
;MAQHNHYGHRQRLKDRFLQTGFTGFDAHGILELLLFYSIPQRDTNDLAHELVNRFGSLSGVFDASYEDLVKVKGISANTATLLKMIPQLANAYLNDRNDPGIILDSAE
;
A
#
# COMPACT_ATOMS: atom_id res chain seq x y z
N MET A 1 -2.34 17.61 21.83
CA MET A 1 -2.52 16.19 21.81
C MET A 1 -2.28 15.64 20.46
N ALA A 2 -1.07 15.80 20.02
CA ALA A 2 -0.68 15.31 18.70
C ALA A 2 -0.89 13.81 18.55
N GLN A 3 -0.66 13.06 19.62
CA GLN A 3 -0.77 11.62 19.54
C GLN A 3 -2.17 11.14 19.27
N HIS A 4 -3.16 11.95 19.54
CA HIS A 4 -4.52 11.58 19.23
C HIS A 4 -4.80 11.61 17.74
N ASN A 5 -3.98 12.34 17.00
CA ASN A 5 -4.23 12.56 15.59
C ASN A 5 -3.95 11.33 14.74
N HIS A 6 -3.00 10.50 15.13
CA HIS A 6 -2.71 9.29 14.33
C HIS A 6 -3.93 8.41 14.22
N TYR A 7 -4.58 8.18 15.34
CA TYR A 7 -5.73 7.28 15.34
C TYR A 7 -6.91 7.89 14.60
N GLY A 8 -7.23 9.15 14.89
CA GLY A 8 -8.32 9.82 14.19
C GLY A 8 -8.06 9.99 12.71
N HIS A 9 -6.81 10.29 12.36
CA HIS A 9 -6.42 10.45 10.97
C HIS A 9 -6.57 9.14 10.19
N ARG A 10 -6.16 8.03 10.79
CA ARG A 10 -6.31 6.72 10.13
C ARG A 10 -7.77 6.40 9.91
N GLN A 11 -8.61 6.66 10.89
CA GLN A 11 -10.02 6.38 10.75
C GLN A 11 -10.65 7.23 9.65
N ARG A 12 -10.26 8.49 9.57
CA ARG A 12 -10.78 9.38 8.53
C ARG A 12 -10.38 8.91 7.13
N LEU A 13 -9.14 8.46 6.95
CA LEU A 13 -8.71 7.96 5.66
C LEU A 13 -9.45 6.67 5.27
N LYS A 14 -9.64 5.79 6.24
CA LYS A 14 -10.41 4.57 6.00
C LYS A 14 -11.83 4.89 5.61
N ASP A 15 -12.46 5.83 6.30
CA ASP A 15 -13.83 6.22 6.00
C ASP A 15 -13.94 6.82 4.61
N ARG A 16 -12.97 7.66 4.23
CA ARG A 16 -12.96 8.23 2.88
C ARG A 16 -12.87 7.14 1.83
N PHE A 17 -11.98 6.18 2.05
CA PHE A 17 -11.83 5.08 1.10
C PHE A 17 -13.13 4.28 0.97
N LEU A 18 -13.77 4.02 2.09
CA LEU A 18 -15.01 3.24 2.05
C LEU A 18 -16.14 3.97 1.35
N GLN A 19 -16.11 5.30 1.37
CA GLN A 19 -17.15 6.09 0.71
C GLN A 19 -16.92 6.22 -0.79
N THR A 20 -15.69 6.49 -1.21
CA THR A 20 -15.44 6.83 -2.61
C THR A 20 -14.22 6.13 -3.21
N GLY A 21 -13.66 5.15 -2.53
CA GLY A 21 -12.47 4.48 -3.03
C GLY A 21 -11.27 5.42 -2.99
N PHE A 22 -10.35 5.23 -3.88
CA PHE A 22 -9.15 6.07 -3.93
C PHE A 22 -9.34 7.37 -4.72
N THR A 23 -10.56 7.65 -5.16
CA THR A 23 -10.86 8.91 -5.85
C THR A 23 -10.45 10.08 -4.97
N GLY A 24 -9.61 10.96 -5.50
CA GLY A 24 -9.14 12.11 -4.75
C GLY A 24 -7.95 11.87 -3.84
N PHE A 25 -7.46 10.63 -3.77
CA PHE A 25 -6.24 10.36 -3.01
C PHE A 25 -5.02 10.63 -3.87
N ASP A 26 -3.99 11.25 -3.27
CA ASP A 26 -2.68 11.36 -3.92
C ASP A 26 -1.95 10.03 -3.81
N ALA A 27 -0.83 9.91 -4.53
CA ALA A 27 -0.01 8.71 -4.45
C ALA A 27 0.38 8.39 -3.01
N HIS A 28 0.86 9.41 -2.27
CA HIS A 28 1.28 9.17 -0.89
C HIS A 28 0.09 8.83 0.02
N GLY A 29 -1.09 9.36 -0.26
CA GLY A 29 -2.28 9.04 0.53
C GLY A 29 -2.72 7.60 0.34
N ILE A 30 -2.67 7.10 -0.90
CA ILE A 30 -2.96 5.70 -1.18
C ILE A 30 -1.99 4.80 -0.41
N LEU A 31 -0.71 5.14 -0.49
CA LEU A 31 0.32 4.35 0.15
C LEU A 31 0.20 4.41 1.66
N GLU A 32 -0.10 5.58 2.19
CA GLU A 32 -0.27 5.75 3.63
C GLU A 32 -1.37 4.84 4.16
N LEU A 33 -2.51 4.81 3.48
CA LEU A 33 -3.61 3.95 3.90
C LEU A 33 -3.20 2.48 3.88
N LEU A 34 -2.52 2.06 2.82
CA LEU A 34 -2.06 0.69 2.73
C LEU A 34 -1.11 0.35 3.89
N LEU A 35 -0.19 1.25 4.20
CA LEU A 35 0.79 1.02 5.26
C LEU A 35 0.15 0.89 6.64
N PHE A 36 -1.05 1.45 6.85
CA PHE A 36 -1.74 1.27 8.13
C PHE A 36 -1.83 -0.19 8.53
N TYR A 37 -2.00 -1.06 7.56
CA TYR A 37 -2.28 -2.47 7.82
C TYR A 37 -1.03 -3.29 8.14
N SER A 38 0.15 -2.78 7.84
CA SER A 38 1.40 -3.45 8.20
C SER A 38 2.18 -2.71 9.26
N ILE A 39 1.83 -1.45 9.52
CA ILE A 39 2.52 -0.61 10.51
C ILE A 39 1.45 0.03 11.40
N PRO A 40 0.94 -0.72 12.37
CA PRO A 40 -0.29 -0.29 13.06
C PRO A 40 -0.12 0.88 14.01
N GLN A 41 1.07 1.16 14.51
CA GLN A 41 1.20 2.13 15.59
C GLN A 41 2.18 3.25 15.31
N ARG A 42 2.49 3.49 14.04
CA ARG A 42 3.42 4.55 13.69
C ARG A 42 2.75 5.52 12.75
N ASP A 43 3.33 6.72 12.70
CA ASP A 43 2.92 7.71 11.72
C ASP A 43 3.49 7.28 10.38
N THR A 44 2.61 6.89 9.47
CA THR A 44 3.02 6.43 8.16
C THR A 44 2.99 7.52 7.10
N ASN A 45 2.61 8.74 7.47
CA ASN A 45 2.54 9.83 6.49
C ASN A 45 3.93 10.16 5.94
N ASP A 46 4.90 10.37 6.83
CA ASP A 46 6.26 10.68 6.40
C ASP A 46 6.89 9.54 5.62
N LEU A 47 6.62 8.32 6.06
CA LEU A 47 7.15 7.14 5.39
C LEU A 47 6.57 7.01 3.98
N ALA A 48 5.28 7.26 3.82
CA ALA A 48 4.64 7.22 2.51
C ALA A 48 5.26 8.27 1.58
N HIS A 49 5.47 9.49 2.09
CA HIS A 49 6.12 10.53 1.31
C HIS A 49 7.54 10.13 0.90
N GLU A 50 8.28 9.55 1.83
CA GLU A 50 9.65 9.16 1.53
C GLU A 50 9.70 8.07 0.45
N LEU A 51 8.80 7.11 0.53
CA LEU A 51 8.77 6.05 -0.48
C LEU A 51 8.47 6.60 -1.87
N VAL A 52 7.45 7.47 -1.97
CA VAL A 52 7.12 8.05 -3.26
C VAL A 52 8.27 8.90 -3.77
N ASN A 53 8.92 9.68 -2.91
CA ASN A 53 10.04 10.50 -3.32
C ASN A 53 11.22 9.66 -3.77
N ARG A 54 11.53 8.60 -3.05
CA ARG A 54 12.69 7.77 -3.34
C ARG A 54 12.51 6.99 -4.64
N PHE A 55 11.31 6.46 -4.87
CA PHE A 55 11.09 5.61 -6.04
C PHE A 55 10.34 6.30 -7.17
N GLY A 56 10.01 7.57 -7.00
CA GLY A 56 9.55 8.44 -8.07
C GLY A 56 8.05 8.51 -8.30
N SER A 57 7.32 7.47 -7.92
CA SER A 57 5.88 7.43 -8.15
C SER A 57 5.30 6.27 -7.35
N LEU A 58 3.98 6.19 -7.33
CA LEU A 58 3.31 5.05 -6.70
C LEU A 58 3.73 3.74 -7.37
N SER A 59 3.69 3.68 -8.70
CA SER A 59 4.11 2.48 -9.39
C SER A 59 5.59 2.18 -9.14
N GLY A 60 6.42 3.21 -9.03
CA GLY A 60 7.83 3.02 -8.71
C GLY A 60 8.04 2.33 -7.38
N VAL A 61 7.20 2.64 -6.39
CA VAL A 61 7.27 1.97 -5.09
C VAL A 61 6.94 0.48 -5.24
N PHE A 62 5.86 0.17 -5.93
CA PHE A 62 5.44 -1.22 -6.06
C PHE A 62 6.36 -2.02 -6.98
N ASP A 63 7.05 -1.36 -7.91
CA ASP A 63 7.99 -2.01 -8.81
C ASP A 63 9.38 -2.15 -8.20
N ALA A 64 9.66 -1.45 -7.10
CA ALA A 64 10.98 -1.54 -6.47
C ALA A 64 11.24 -2.96 -5.98
N SER A 65 12.50 -3.37 -5.98
CA SER A 65 12.84 -4.70 -5.52
C SER A 65 12.63 -4.81 -4.01
N TYR A 66 12.43 -6.03 -3.54
CA TYR A 66 12.35 -6.30 -2.12
C TYR A 66 13.59 -5.74 -1.40
N GLU A 67 14.76 -5.98 -1.99
CA GLU A 67 16.02 -5.53 -1.39
C GLU A 67 16.08 -4.02 -1.24
N ASP A 68 15.61 -3.31 -2.24
CA ASP A 68 15.61 -1.84 -2.16
C ASP A 68 14.59 -1.34 -1.16
N LEU A 69 13.45 -2.01 -1.07
CA LEU A 69 12.41 -1.60 -0.12
C LEU A 69 12.88 -1.74 1.33
N VAL A 70 13.53 -2.86 1.67
CA VAL A 70 13.94 -3.06 3.06
C VAL A 70 15.11 -2.15 3.46
N LYS A 71 15.76 -1.50 2.51
CA LYS A 71 16.78 -0.49 2.84
C LYS A 71 16.17 0.80 3.36
N VAL A 72 14.89 1.04 3.11
CA VAL A 72 14.23 2.25 3.59
C VAL A 72 13.96 2.07 5.08
N LYS A 73 14.41 3.05 5.86
CA LYS A 73 14.19 3.00 7.31
C LYS A 73 12.68 2.95 7.59
N GLY A 74 12.27 2.01 8.38
CA GLY A 74 10.85 1.85 8.72
C GLY A 74 10.13 0.79 7.90
N ILE A 75 10.78 0.26 6.87
CA ILE A 75 10.19 -0.79 6.04
C ILE A 75 10.79 -2.13 6.47
N SER A 76 9.98 -2.92 7.17
CA SER A 76 10.38 -4.26 7.58
C SER A 76 10.16 -5.24 6.44
N ALA A 77 10.64 -6.47 6.65
CA ALA A 77 10.38 -7.55 5.70
C ALA A 77 8.89 -7.73 5.47
N ASN A 78 8.10 -7.62 6.52
CA ASN A 78 6.66 -7.77 6.44
C ASN A 78 6.02 -6.72 5.56
N THR A 79 6.40 -5.47 5.75
CA THR A 79 5.87 -4.38 4.94
C THR A 79 6.34 -4.48 3.49
N ALA A 80 7.61 -4.81 3.27
CA ALA A 80 8.11 -4.97 1.90
C ALA A 80 7.36 -6.08 1.18
N THR A 81 7.05 -7.17 1.88
CA THR A 81 6.29 -8.26 1.29
C THR A 81 4.90 -7.78 0.86
N LEU A 82 4.23 -7.03 1.75
CA LEU A 82 2.92 -6.46 1.41
C LEU A 82 2.99 -5.63 0.15
N LEU A 83 4.00 -4.74 0.07
CA LEU A 83 4.13 -3.88 -1.09
C LEU A 83 4.37 -4.67 -2.38
N LYS A 84 5.16 -5.75 -2.29
CA LYS A 84 5.41 -6.58 -3.46
C LYS A 84 4.19 -7.40 -3.88
N MET A 85 3.28 -7.66 -2.94
CA MET A 85 2.07 -8.40 -3.25
C MET A 85 1.07 -7.58 -4.07
N ILE A 86 1.08 -6.27 -3.94
CA ILE A 86 0.02 -5.44 -4.51
C ILE A 86 -0.09 -5.58 -6.04
N PRO A 87 0.99 -5.39 -6.82
CA PRO A 87 0.83 -5.56 -8.26
C PRO A 87 0.47 -6.99 -8.66
N GLN A 88 0.96 -7.97 -7.92
CA GLN A 88 0.60 -9.35 -8.19
C GLN A 88 -0.88 -9.60 -7.95
N LEU A 89 -1.38 -9.04 -6.83
CA LEU A 89 -2.79 -9.16 -6.50
C LEU A 89 -3.66 -8.46 -7.54
N ALA A 90 -3.23 -7.28 -7.98
CA ALA A 90 -3.96 -6.54 -9.01
C ALA A 90 -4.07 -7.36 -10.29
N ASN A 91 -2.97 -8.00 -10.71
CA ASN A 91 -2.99 -8.84 -11.90
C ASN A 91 -3.89 -10.06 -11.72
N ALA A 92 -3.80 -10.71 -10.57
CA ALA A 92 -4.64 -11.87 -10.29
C ALA A 92 -6.12 -11.49 -10.33
N TYR A 93 -6.45 -10.36 -9.73
CA TYR A 93 -7.82 -9.87 -9.71
C TYR A 93 -8.35 -9.61 -11.12
N LEU A 94 -7.55 -8.90 -11.93
CA LEU A 94 -7.98 -8.55 -13.28
C LEU A 94 -8.09 -9.79 -14.18
N ASN A 95 -7.16 -10.72 -14.02
CA ASN A 95 -7.22 -11.95 -14.81
C ASN A 95 -8.43 -12.79 -14.44
N ASP A 96 -8.75 -12.84 -13.15
CA ASP A 96 -9.92 -13.59 -12.71
C ASP A 96 -11.20 -12.98 -13.26
N ARG A 97 -11.30 -11.67 -13.28
CA ARG A 97 -12.48 -11.01 -13.83
C ARG A 97 -12.66 -11.28 -15.32
N ASN A 98 -11.55 -11.33 -16.06
CA ASN A 98 -11.59 -11.48 -17.51
C ASN A 98 -11.67 -12.95 -17.94
N ASP A 99 -11.07 -13.84 -17.12
CA ASP A 99 -11.04 -15.27 -17.45
C ASP A 99 -10.96 -16.05 -16.14
N PRO A 100 -12.08 -16.20 -15.41
CA PRO A 100 -12.05 -16.76 -14.06
C PRO A 100 -11.44 -18.14 -13.96
N GLY A 101 -11.54 -18.96 -15.00
CA GLY A 101 -11.02 -20.32 -14.93
C GLY A 101 -9.52 -20.40 -14.83
N ILE A 102 -8.81 -19.42 -15.35
CA ILE A 102 -7.34 -19.46 -15.37
C ILE A 102 -6.76 -19.37 -13.97
N ILE A 103 -7.32 -18.48 -13.15
CA ILE A 103 -6.80 -18.31 -11.79
C ILE A 103 -6.98 -19.58 -10.98
N LEU A 104 -8.13 -20.20 -11.09
CA LEU A 104 -8.41 -21.41 -10.34
C LEU A 104 -7.45 -22.53 -10.74
N ASP A 105 -7.15 -22.63 -12.02
CA ASP A 105 -6.24 -23.65 -12.50
C ASP A 105 -4.82 -23.42 -11.98
N SER A 106 -4.38 -22.19 -11.96
CA SER A 106 -3.01 -21.88 -11.54
C SER A 106 -2.83 -21.95 -10.05
N ALA A 107 -3.90 -21.96 -9.28
CA ALA A 107 -3.80 -22.09 -7.84
C ALA A 107 -3.32 -23.47 -7.41
N GLU A 108 -3.38 -24.43 -8.33
CA GLU A 108 -2.86 -25.75 -8.06
C GLU A 108 -1.36 -25.74 -8.01
#